data_671eb055b208e28dfe30505275add7f4
#
_entry.id   671eb055b208e28dfe30505275add7f4
#
_cell.length_a   1.000
_cell.length_b   1.000
_cell.length_c   1.000
_cell.angle_alpha   90.00
_cell.angle_beta   90.00
_cell.angle_gamma   90.00
#
_symmetry.space_group_name_H-M   'P 1'
#
loop_
_entity.id
_entity.type
_entity.pdbx_description
1 polymer ?
#
loop_
_entity_poly.entity_id
_entity_poly.type
_entity_poly.pdbx_seq_one_letter_code
_entity_poly.pdbx_strand_id
1 'polypeptide(L)'
;DVYKRQNRYLSRDAFEEATVSFDALLEYYEEKDWMCQRIRKLEQDITTLTHLSPFGAVNYIRYAIGYEQYVKEYAAYRHLKEDDLISVLDELQEAAKSQKSIEGWFAHIEEYQQKMKEKQKQRAESAEGVMVSTLHSVKGLEYDKVYLLDVNEGVMPYQKAVLAEAIEEERRMFYVGMTRARKELTLCYVEERFEKKVEPSRFLDEVIQ
;
A
#
# COMPACT_ATOMS: atom_id res chain seq x y z
N ASP A 1 12.07 -10.17 -1.93
CA ASP A 1 13.35 -9.43 -1.90
C ASP A 1 13.99 -9.29 -0.51
N VAL A 2 13.24 -9.30 0.60
CA VAL A 2 13.80 -9.37 1.96
C VAL A 2 14.55 -10.69 2.13
N TYR A 3 13.97 -11.78 1.69
CA TYR A 3 14.64 -13.08 1.69
C TYR A 3 15.89 -13.10 0.80
N LYS A 4 15.91 -12.39 -0.33
CA LYS A 4 17.12 -12.22 -1.12
C LYS A 4 18.23 -11.48 -0.38
N ARG A 5 17.90 -10.55 0.54
CA ARG A 5 18.93 -9.88 1.37
C ARG A 5 19.30 -10.68 2.60
N GLN A 6 18.34 -11.28 3.30
CA GLN A 6 18.62 -12.16 4.44
C GLN A 6 19.30 -13.46 4.00
N ASN A 7 18.92 -13.99 2.81
CA ASN A 7 19.46 -15.22 2.24
C ASN A 7 20.38 -14.98 1.02
N ARG A 8 20.91 -13.76 0.86
CA ARG A 8 21.83 -13.42 -0.24
C ARG A 8 23.11 -14.28 -0.28
N TYR A 9 23.37 -15.03 0.79
CA TYR A 9 24.50 -15.93 0.91
C TYR A 9 24.14 -17.39 0.60
N LEU A 10 22.87 -17.72 0.37
CA LEU A 10 22.50 -19.05 -0.11
C LEU A 10 22.94 -19.17 -1.57
N SER A 11 23.79 -20.15 -1.84
CA SER A 11 24.24 -20.46 -3.19
C SER A 11 23.08 -20.95 -4.04
N ARG A 12 23.12 -20.63 -5.34
CA ARG A 12 22.14 -21.14 -6.29
C ARG A 12 22.23 -22.67 -6.39
N ASP A 13 23.40 -23.22 -6.21
CA ASP A 13 23.66 -24.66 -6.26
C ASP A 13 22.96 -25.44 -5.14
N ALA A 14 22.65 -24.79 -4.02
CA ALA A 14 21.84 -25.37 -2.93
C ALA A 14 20.35 -25.58 -3.33
N PHE A 15 19.94 -25.11 -4.51
CA PHE A 15 18.56 -25.18 -5.05
C PHE A 15 18.55 -25.86 -6.42
N GLU A 16 19.35 -26.90 -6.62
CA GLU A 16 19.36 -27.67 -7.89
C GLU A 16 18.05 -28.42 -8.12
N GLU A 17 17.37 -28.83 -7.06
CA GLU A 17 16.08 -29.50 -7.14
C GLU A 17 14.93 -28.49 -7.11
N ALA A 18 13.79 -28.85 -7.74
CA ALA A 18 12.59 -28.03 -7.79
C ALA A 18 11.97 -27.75 -6.40
N THR A 19 12.21 -28.66 -5.44
CA THR A 19 11.82 -28.54 -4.04
C THR A 19 12.99 -28.90 -3.15
N VAL A 20 13.37 -28.02 -2.25
CA VAL A 20 14.47 -28.24 -1.30
C VAL A 20 13.92 -28.16 0.12
N SER A 21 14.19 -29.20 0.94
CA SER A 21 13.82 -29.21 2.35
C SER A 21 14.78 -28.37 3.19
N PHE A 22 14.33 -27.91 4.35
CA PHE A 22 15.22 -27.21 5.30
C PHE A 22 16.34 -28.13 5.80
N ASP A 23 16.07 -29.42 6.00
CA ASP A 23 17.09 -30.39 6.38
C ASP A 23 18.20 -30.50 5.34
N ALA A 24 17.84 -30.57 4.04
CA ALA A 24 18.83 -30.58 2.97
C ALA A 24 19.68 -29.30 2.92
N LEU A 25 19.06 -28.15 3.19
CA LEU A 25 19.81 -26.89 3.30
C LEU A 25 20.74 -26.86 4.50
N LEU A 26 20.32 -27.39 5.64
CA LEU A 26 21.15 -27.49 6.84
C LEU A 26 22.33 -28.43 6.61
N GLU A 27 22.11 -29.56 5.94
CA GLU A 27 23.18 -30.50 5.57
C GLU A 27 24.18 -29.87 4.58
N TYR A 28 23.68 -29.18 3.55
CA TYR A 28 24.54 -28.48 2.57
C TYR A 28 25.44 -27.42 3.21
N TYR A 29 24.98 -26.79 4.28
CA TYR A 29 25.72 -25.74 5.01
C TYR A 29 26.24 -26.17 6.38
N GLU A 30 26.37 -27.48 6.65
CA GLU A 30 26.73 -28.01 7.96
C GLU A 30 28.02 -27.39 8.55
N GLU A 31 29.00 -27.06 7.69
CA GLU A 31 30.27 -26.43 8.09
C GLU A 31 30.16 -24.92 8.41
N LYS A 32 28.96 -24.30 8.20
CA LYS A 32 28.73 -22.87 8.36
C LYS A 32 27.65 -22.58 9.40
N ASP A 33 27.99 -22.65 10.68
CA ASP A 33 27.05 -22.44 11.81
C ASP A 33 26.17 -21.21 11.66
N TRP A 34 26.75 -20.08 11.22
CA TRP A 34 25.99 -18.84 11.04
C TRP A 34 24.92 -18.96 9.94
N MET A 35 25.15 -19.79 8.91
CA MET A 35 24.19 -20.05 7.87
C MET A 35 23.09 -20.98 8.38
N CYS A 36 23.46 -22.04 9.10
CA CYS A 36 22.50 -22.95 9.72
C CYS A 36 21.56 -22.21 10.68
N GLN A 37 22.05 -21.25 11.45
CA GLN A 37 21.20 -20.43 12.31
C GLN A 37 20.17 -19.61 11.50
N ARG A 38 20.58 -19.04 10.37
CA ARG A 38 19.68 -18.29 9.46
C ARG A 38 18.63 -19.20 8.82
N ILE A 39 19.02 -20.40 8.39
CA ILE A 39 18.11 -21.38 7.80
C ILE A 39 17.07 -21.81 8.84
N ARG A 40 17.47 -22.12 10.07
CA ARG A 40 16.54 -22.43 11.17
C ARG A 40 15.59 -21.27 11.49
N LYS A 41 16.11 -20.05 11.48
CA LYS A 41 15.29 -18.86 11.68
C LYS A 41 14.26 -18.69 10.55
N LEU A 42 14.66 -18.90 9.30
CA LEU A 42 13.76 -18.87 8.14
C LEU A 42 12.67 -19.93 8.25
N GLU A 43 13.01 -21.16 8.62
CA GLU A 43 12.06 -22.24 8.85
C GLU A 43 11.05 -21.87 9.94
N GLN A 44 11.52 -21.33 11.05
CA GLN A 44 10.66 -20.87 12.13
C GLN A 44 9.73 -19.74 11.68
N ASP A 45 10.23 -18.77 10.92
CA ASP A 45 9.44 -17.65 10.41
C ASP A 45 8.35 -18.16 9.45
N ILE A 46 8.68 -19.07 8.52
CA ILE A 46 7.70 -19.67 7.61
C ILE A 46 6.66 -20.47 8.39
N THR A 47 7.07 -21.31 9.33
CA THR A 47 6.14 -22.08 10.18
C THR A 47 5.21 -21.15 10.94
N THR A 48 5.72 -20.06 11.51
CA THR A 48 4.90 -19.06 12.20
C THR A 48 3.88 -18.43 11.25
N LEU A 49 4.30 -18.03 10.05
CA LEU A 49 3.45 -17.39 9.06
C LEU A 49 2.27 -18.28 8.62
N THR A 50 2.45 -19.62 8.54
CA THR A 50 1.37 -20.54 8.16
C THR A 50 0.21 -20.59 9.16
N HIS A 51 0.43 -20.17 10.41
CA HIS A 51 -0.56 -20.18 11.47
C HIS A 51 -1.21 -18.81 11.73
N LEU A 52 -0.75 -17.77 11.05
CA LEU A 52 -1.26 -16.41 11.24
C LEU A 52 -2.39 -16.09 10.26
N SER A 53 -3.30 -15.20 10.69
CA SER A 53 -4.22 -14.54 9.77
C SER A 53 -3.46 -13.66 8.78
N PRO A 54 -4.03 -13.29 7.62
CA PRO A 54 -3.36 -12.38 6.69
C PRO A 54 -2.88 -11.08 7.33
N PHE A 55 -3.70 -10.45 8.18
CA PHE A 55 -3.29 -9.28 8.94
C PHE A 55 -2.11 -9.57 9.88
N GLY A 56 -2.17 -10.67 10.63
CA GLY A 56 -1.10 -11.12 11.52
C GLY A 56 0.18 -11.43 10.76
N ALA A 57 0.08 -12.05 9.58
CA ALA A 57 1.22 -12.36 8.72
C ALA A 57 1.91 -11.08 8.20
N VAL A 58 1.15 -10.09 7.72
CA VAL A 58 1.71 -8.79 7.30
C VAL A 58 2.39 -8.10 8.48
N ASN A 59 1.75 -8.07 9.65
CA ASN A 59 2.33 -7.52 10.87
C ASN A 59 3.65 -8.20 11.25
N TYR A 60 3.68 -9.53 11.24
CA TYR A 60 4.87 -10.32 11.54
C TYR A 60 6.01 -10.04 10.56
N ILE A 61 5.71 -9.97 9.26
CA ILE A 61 6.68 -9.64 8.21
C ILE A 61 7.23 -8.22 8.41
N ARG A 62 6.37 -7.25 8.70
CA ARG A 62 6.79 -5.86 8.90
C ARG A 62 7.76 -5.71 10.07
N TYR A 63 7.39 -6.24 11.22
CA TYR A 63 8.08 -5.93 12.49
C TYR A 63 8.99 -7.05 12.98
N ALA A 64 8.55 -8.30 13.01
CA ALA A 64 9.36 -9.41 13.53
C ALA A 64 10.45 -9.86 12.54
N ILE A 65 10.15 -9.89 11.26
CA ILE A 65 11.15 -10.17 10.20
C ILE A 65 11.95 -8.91 9.86
N GLY A 66 11.40 -7.72 10.14
CA GLY A 66 12.10 -6.44 9.95
C GLY A 66 11.96 -5.86 8.54
N TYR A 67 10.88 -6.19 7.82
CA TYR A 67 10.67 -5.66 6.47
C TYR A 67 10.46 -4.15 6.44
N GLU A 68 9.81 -3.58 7.46
CA GLU A 68 9.63 -2.14 7.56
C GLU A 68 10.95 -1.41 7.70
N GLN A 69 11.86 -1.93 8.53
CA GLN A 69 13.21 -1.38 8.64
C GLN A 69 13.97 -1.44 7.32
N TYR A 70 13.86 -2.57 6.60
CA TYR A 70 14.44 -2.69 5.26
C TYR A 70 13.88 -1.64 4.28
N VAL A 71 12.57 -1.37 4.31
CA VAL A 71 11.92 -0.37 3.44
C VAL A 71 12.43 1.04 3.75
N LYS A 72 12.64 1.38 5.04
CA LYS A 72 13.25 2.65 5.47
C LYS A 72 14.67 2.82 4.94
N GLU A 73 15.49 1.79 5.10
CA GLU A 73 16.88 1.77 4.56
C GLU A 73 16.88 1.87 3.02
N TYR A 74 15.97 1.19 2.35
CA TYR A 74 15.81 1.27 0.90
C TYR A 74 15.38 2.67 0.45
N ALA A 75 14.43 3.30 1.15
CA ALA A 75 14.02 4.66 0.89
C ALA A 75 15.20 5.63 0.99
N ALA A 76 15.97 5.55 2.07
CA ALA A 76 17.16 6.36 2.27
C ALA A 76 18.21 6.15 1.15
N TYR A 77 18.49 4.89 0.80
CA TYR A 77 19.45 4.55 -0.27
C TYR A 77 19.02 5.08 -1.65
N ARG A 78 17.71 5.05 -1.94
CA ARG A 78 17.15 5.48 -3.23
C ARG A 78 16.71 6.95 -3.25
N HIS A 79 16.92 7.68 -2.15
CA HIS A 79 16.43 9.06 -1.97
C HIS A 79 14.92 9.20 -2.20
N LEU A 80 14.16 8.17 -1.81
CA LEU A 80 12.71 8.16 -1.83
C LEU A 80 12.17 8.66 -0.49
N LYS A 81 10.92 9.09 -0.48
CA LYS A 81 10.25 9.49 0.75
C LYS A 81 9.81 8.23 1.52
N GLU A 82 10.27 8.10 2.74
CA GLU A 82 9.95 6.96 3.62
C GLU A 82 8.45 6.81 3.80
N ASP A 83 7.75 7.91 4.12
CA ASP A 83 6.32 7.92 4.37
C ASP A 83 5.49 7.38 3.19
N ASP A 84 5.92 7.63 1.95
CA ASP A 84 5.22 7.16 0.76
C ASP A 84 5.28 5.62 0.65
N LEU A 85 6.38 5.01 1.07
CA LEU A 85 6.52 3.55 1.07
C LEU A 85 5.85 2.91 2.30
N ILE A 86 5.89 3.57 3.45
CA ILE A 86 5.23 3.08 4.66
C ILE A 86 3.71 3.12 4.49
N SER A 87 3.16 4.18 3.86
CA SER A 87 1.71 4.25 3.59
C SER A 87 1.21 3.08 2.73
N VAL A 88 2.01 2.60 1.77
CA VAL A 88 1.68 1.40 0.99
C VAL A 88 1.62 0.15 1.87
N LEU A 89 2.52 0.02 2.84
CA LEU A 89 2.49 -1.09 3.80
C LEU A 89 1.27 -1.01 4.74
N ASP A 90 0.89 0.20 5.14
CA ASP A 90 -0.30 0.44 5.96
C ASP A 90 -1.58 0.05 5.20
N GLU A 91 -1.68 0.45 3.93
CA GLU A 91 -2.80 0.08 3.08
C GLU A 91 -2.88 -1.44 2.85
N LEU A 92 -1.74 -2.09 2.62
CA LEU A 92 -1.68 -3.55 2.47
C LEU A 92 -2.13 -4.26 3.75
N GLN A 93 -1.68 -3.79 4.90
CA GLN A 93 -2.04 -4.35 6.19
C GLN A 93 -3.53 -4.16 6.50
N GLU A 94 -4.08 -2.99 6.17
CA GLU A 94 -5.51 -2.71 6.32
C GLU A 94 -6.36 -3.62 5.42
N ALA A 95 -5.98 -3.77 4.15
CA ALA A 95 -6.65 -4.67 3.22
C ALA A 95 -6.66 -6.13 3.69
N ALA A 96 -5.61 -6.56 4.41
CA ALA A 96 -5.50 -7.90 4.96
C ALA A 96 -6.50 -8.18 6.11
N LYS A 97 -7.03 -7.15 6.79
CA LYS A 97 -7.99 -7.32 7.90
C LYS A 97 -9.27 -8.04 7.49
N SER A 98 -9.74 -7.80 6.29
CA SER A 98 -10.98 -8.40 5.78
C SER A 98 -10.83 -9.87 5.39
N GLN A 99 -9.62 -10.40 5.34
CA GLN A 99 -9.32 -11.72 4.82
C GLN A 99 -9.17 -12.76 5.94
N LYS A 100 -9.74 -13.95 5.73
CA LYS A 100 -9.75 -15.02 6.74
C LYS A 100 -8.55 -15.96 6.64
N SER A 101 -8.01 -16.17 5.43
CA SER A 101 -6.85 -17.03 5.19
C SER A 101 -5.93 -16.43 4.12
N ILE A 102 -4.69 -16.86 4.10
CA ILE A 102 -3.67 -16.41 3.14
C ILE A 102 -4.03 -16.88 1.74
N GLU A 103 -4.50 -18.12 1.59
CA GLU A 103 -4.93 -18.68 0.31
C GLU A 103 -6.12 -17.89 -0.26
N GLY A 104 -7.11 -17.61 0.59
CA GLY A 104 -8.27 -16.79 0.21
C GLY A 104 -7.87 -15.38 -0.20
N TRP A 105 -6.86 -14.81 0.47
CA TRP A 105 -6.35 -13.50 0.11
C TRP A 105 -5.64 -13.50 -1.24
N PHE A 106 -4.79 -14.49 -1.52
CA PHE A 106 -4.16 -14.62 -2.84
C PHE A 106 -5.19 -14.82 -3.95
N ALA A 107 -6.19 -15.68 -3.73
CA ALA A 107 -7.28 -15.84 -4.69
C ALA A 107 -8.03 -14.53 -4.96
N HIS A 108 -8.28 -13.74 -3.92
CA HIS A 108 -8.90 -12.43 -4.05
C HIS A 108 -8.03 -11.44 -4.84
N ILE A 109 -6.71 -11.43 -4.61
CA ILE A 109 -5.76 -10.61 -5.37
C ILE A 109 -5.77 -10.98 -6.85
N GLU A 110 -5.74 -12.28 -7.17
CA GLU A 110 -5.80 -12.77 -8.55
C GLU A 110 -7.12 -12.39 -9.24
N GLU A 111 -8.26 -12.57 -8.56
CA GLU A 111 -9.56 -12.16 -9.06
C GLU A 111 -9.61 -10.65 -9.33
N TYR A 112 -9.09 -9.84 -8.41
CA TYR A 112 -9.01 -8.40 -8.57
C TYR A 112 -8.17 -8.00 -9.79
N GLN A 113 -6.99 -8.65 -9.97
CA GLN A 113 -6.13 -8.39 -11.12
C GLN A 113 -6.81 -8.76 -12.45
N GLN A 114 -7.55 -9.87 -12.49
CA GLN A 114 -8.31 -10.27 -13.68
C GLN A 114 -9.42 -9.25 -13.99
N LYS A 115 -10.22 -8.86 -12.99
CA LYS A 115 -11.23 -7.81 -13.14
C LYS A 115 -10.67 -6.48 -13.63
N MET A 116 -9.48 -6.10 -13.16
CA MET A 116 -8.81 -4.88 -13.62
C MET A 116 -8.40 -4.98 -15.10
N LYS A 117 -7.87 -6.14 -15.53
CA LYS A 117 -7.52 -6.38 -16.94
C LYS A 117 -8.74 -6.36 -17.84
N GLU A 118 -9.85 -6.95 -17.41
CA GLU A 118 -11.12 -6.95 -18.14
C GLU A 118 -11.70 -5.53 -18.26
N LYS A 119 -11.70 -4.78 -17.16
CA LYS A 119 -12.16 -3.37 -17.18
C LYS A 119 -11.29 -2.48 -18.07
N GLN A 120 -9.98 -2.72 -18.15
CA GLN A 120 -9.13 -1.99 -19.10
C GLN A 120 -9.51 -2.25 -20.55
N LYS A 121 -9.93 -3.49 -20.90
CA LYS A 121 -10.41 -3.84 -22.23
C LYS A 121 -11.79 -3.23 -22.53
N GLN A 122 -12.68 -3.18 -21.53
CA GLN A 122 -14.04 -2.64 -21.66
C GLN A 122 -14.11 -1.11 -21.64
N ARG A 123 -13.10 -0.42 -21.07
CA ARG A 123 -13.04 1.06 -21.05
C ARG A 123 -13.10 1.72 -22.43
N ALA A 124 -12.83 0.97 -23.49
CA ALA A 124 -12.97 1.44 -24.87
C ALA A 124 -14.45 1.47 -25.36
N GLU A 125 -15.41 0.88 -24.64
CA GLU A 125 -16.73 0.58 -25.19
C GLU A 125 -17.93 1.15 -24.42
N SER A 126 -17.83 1.64 -23.18
CA SER A 126 -19.00 2.14 -22.45
C SER A 126 -18.75 3.44 -21.68
N ALA A 127 -19.57 4.44 -22.01
CA ALA A 127 -19.60 5.76 -21.37
C ALA A 127 -20.55 5.83 -20.15
N GLU A 128 -21.11 4.72 -19.69
CA GLU A 128 -22.04 4.67 -18.56
C GLU A 128 -21.34 4.19 -17.27
N GLY A 129 -21.47 4.95 -16.17
CA GLY A 129 -20.93 4.58 -14.87
C GLY A 129 -20.42 5.76 -14.05
N VAL A 130 -19.87 5.45 -12.87
CA VAL A 130 -19.19 6.42 -12.02
C VAL A 130 -17.74 6.56 -12.46
N MET A 131 -17.33 7.79 -12.76
CA MET A 131 -15.96 8.10 -13.11
C MET A 131 -15.15 8.41 -11.85
N VAL A 132 -14.07 7.67 -11.64
CA VAL A 132 -13.09 7.95 -10.59
C VAL A 132 -11.85 8.57 -11.25
N SER A 133 -11.38 9.70 -10.72
CA SER A 133 -10.28 10.45 -11.31
C SER A 133 -9.52 11.26 -10.25
N THR A 134 -8.29 11.66 -10.56
CA THR A 134 -7.56 12.61 -9.72
C THR A 134 -7.98 14.04 -10.05
N LEU A 135 -7.81 14.97 -9.11
CA LEU A 135 -8.11 16.40 -9.31
C LEU A 135 -7.34 17.00 -10.50
N HIS A 136 -6.12 16.58 -10.71
CA HIS A 136 -5.30 17.02 -11.85
C HIS A 136 -5.89 16.59 -13.20
N SER A 137 -6.47 15.40 -13.25
CA SER A 137 -6.99 14.82 -14.50
C SER A 137 -8.36 15.36 -14.93
N VAL A 138 -9.09 16.00 -14.01
CA VAL A 138 -10.44 16.53 -14.29
C VAL A 138 -10.47 17.99 -14.71
N LYS A 139 -9.31 18.62 -14.88
CA LYS A 139 -9.24 20.00 -15.35
C LYS A 139 -9.90 20.14 -16.73
N GLY A 140 -10.92 21.01 -16.83
CA GLY A 140 -11.67 21.22 -18.08
C GLY A 140 -12.87 20.26 -18.28
N LEU A 141 -13.07 19.27 -17.42
CA LEU A 141 -14.24 18.39 -17.42
C LEU A 141 -15.30 18.91 -16.43
N GLU A 142 -16.56 18.56 -16.63
CA GLU A 142 -17.67 18.89 -15.75
C GLU A 142 -18.62 17.70 -15.61
N TYR A 143 -19.20 17.55 -14.41
CA TYR A 143 -20.10 16.44 -14.06
C TYR A 143 -21.34 16.97 -13.34
N ASP A 144 -22.45 16.30 -13.47
CA ASP A 144 -23.67 16.69 -12.76
C ASP A 144 -23.51 16.56 -11.25
N LYS A 145 -22.86 15.48 -10.80
CA LYS A 145 -22.60 15.21 -9.39
C LYS A 145 -21.12 14.91 -9.19
N VAL A 146 -20.53 15.51 -8.18
CA VAL A 146 -19.12 15.31 -7.82
C VAL A 146 -19.02 14.97 -6.33
N TYR A 147 -18.25 13.94 -6.03
CA TYR A 147 -17.85 13.55 -4.69
C TYR A 147 -16.35 13.76 -4.57
N LEU A 148 -15.93 14.69 -3.73
CA LEU A 148 -14.52 14.83 -3.35
C LEU A 148 -14.28 13.99 -2.10
N LEU A 149 -13.46 12.96 -2.24
CA LEU A 149 -13.13 12.02 -1.17
C LEU A 149 -11.87 12.47 -0.43
N ASP A 150 -11.70 11.98 0.80
CA ASP A 150 -10.51 12.21 1.64
C ASP A 150 -10.19 13.71 1.83
N VAL A 151 -11.20 14.55 2.07
CA VAL A 151 -11.01 15.97 2.36
C VAL A 151 -10.55 16.12 3.81
N ASN A 152 -9.35 15.59 4.09
CA ASN A 152 -8.70 15.55 5.41
C ASN A 152 -7.36 16.29 5.40
N GLU A 153 -6.96 16.82 6.54
CA GLU A 153 -5.60 17.33 6.75
C GLU A 153 -4.56 16.25 6.42
N GLY A 154 -3.48 16.65 5.75
CA GLY A 154 -2.45 15.74 5.29
C GLY A 154 -2.71 15.08 3.94
N VAL A 155 -3.98 15.06 3.49
CA VAL A 155 -4.37 14.64 2.14
C VAL A 155 -4.70 15.85 1.28
N MET A 156 -5.53 16.75 1.80
CA MET A 156 -5.91 17.99 1.15
C MET A 156 -6.10 19.09 2.22
N PRO A 157 -5.12 20.00 2.40
CA PRO A 157 -3.83 20.06 1.69
C PRO A 157 -2.92 18.86 1.96
N TYR A 158 -2.09 18.55 0.98
CA TYR A 158 -1.10 17.48 1.14
C TYR A 158 -0.12 17.79 2.27
N GLN A 159 0.21 16.79 3.11
CA GLN A 159 1.03 16.97 4.31
C GLN A 159 2.40 17.67 4.09
N LYS A 160 2.91 17.66 2.86
CA LYS A 160 4.18 18.31 2.49
C LYS A 160 4.00 19.73 1.95
N ALA A 161 2.79 20.21 1.79
CA ALA A 161 2.48 21.59 1.44
C ALA A 161 2.60 22.46 2.70
N VAL A 162 3.83 22.75 3.15
CA VAL A 162 4.12 23.48 4.38
C VAL A 162 4.25 24.99 4.13
N LEU A 163 4.77 25.36 2.94
CA LEU A 163 4.93 26.76 2.57
C LEU A 163 3.59 27.37 2.14
N ALA A 164 3.39 28.64 2.41
CA ALA A 164 2.16 29.36 2.07
C ALA A 164 1.79 29.22 0.58
N GLU A 165 2.78 29.29 -0.31
CA GLU A 165 2.60 29.13 -1.77
C GLU A 165 2.13 27.71 -2.13
N ALA A 166 2.67 26.68 -1.44
CA ALA A 166 2.26 25.29 -1.66
C ALA A 166 0.83 25.04 -1.16
N ILE A 167 0.45 25.64 -0.02
CA ILE A 167 -0.93 25.57 0.49
C ILE A 167 -1.90 26.27 -0.47
N GLU A 168 -1.50 27.40 -1.04
CA GLU A 168 -2.30 28.12 -2.05
C GLU A 168 -2.53 27.28 -3.30
N GLU A 169 -1.52 26.52 -3.74
CA GLU A 169 -1.67 25.63 -4.90
C GLU A 169 -2.63 24.46 -4.58
N GLU A 170 -2.53 23.88 -3.39
CA GLU A 170 -3.49 22.86 -2.91
C GLU A 170 -4.91 23.44 -2.83
N ARG A 171 -5.06 24.68 -2.35
CA ARG A 171 -6.37 25.37 -2.31
C ARG A 171 -6.94 25.58 -3.71
N ARG A 172 -6.08 25.95 -4.70
CA ARG A 172 -6.52 26.06 -6.10
C ARG A 172 -6.97 24.72 -6.65
N MET A 173 -6.25 23.64 -6.32
CA MET A 173 -6.64 22.28 -6.74
C MET A 173 -7.97 21.88 -6.12
N PHE A 174 -8.19 22.17 -4.83
CA PHE A 174 -9.46 21.94 -4.16
C PHE A 174 -10.60 22.71 -4.85
N TYR A 175 -10.39 24.00 -5.11
CA TYR A 175 -11.34 24.84 -5.85
C TYR A 175 -11.66 24.26 -7.23
N VAL A 176 -10.65 23.85 -7.99
CA VAL A 176 -10.83 23.18 -9.29
C VAL A 176 -11.73 21.97 -9.15
N GLY A 177 -11.49 21.12 -8.13
CA GLY A 177 -12.33 19.95 -7.86
C GLY A 177 -13.79 20.32 -7.59
N MET A 178 -14.03 21.30 -6.73
CA MET A 178 -15.38 21.77 -6.41
C MET A 178 -16.12 22.30 -7.65
N THR A 179 -15.43 23.09 -8.47
CA THR A 179 -16.00 23.68 -9.70
C THR A 179 -16.27 22.66 -10.82
N ARG A 180 -15.93 21.40 -10.63
CA ARG A 180 -16.34 20.33 -11.58
C ARG A 180 -17.79 19.93 -11.43
N ALA A 181 -18.45 20.26 -10.32
CA ALA A 181 -19.84 19.98 -10.08
C ALA A 181 -20.75 21.02 -10.77
N ARG A 182 -21.66 20.54 -11.63
CA ARG A 182 -22.68 21.39 -12.24
C ARG A 182 -23.94 21.54 -11.38
N LYS A 183 -24.30 20.49 -10.63
CA LYS A 183 -25.55 20.44 -9.85
C LYS A 183 -25.33 20.12 -8.38
N GLU A 184 -24.56 19.09 -8.08
CA GLU A 184 -24.40 18.60 -6.71
C GLU A 184 -22.91 18.36 -6.42
N LEU A 185 -22.44 18.88 -5.29
CA LEU A 185 -21.11 18.68 -4.74
C LEU A 185 -21.22 18.06 -3.35
N THR A 186 -20.52 16.97 -3.13
CA THR A 186 -20.40 16.33 -1.82
C THR A 186 -18.93 16.29 -1.43
N LEU A 187 -18.60 16.84 -0.27
CA LEU A 187 -17.27 16.81 0.32
C LEU A 187 -17.25 15.74 1.40
N CYS A 188 -16.37 14.73 1.25
CA CYS A 188 -16.28 13.59 2.14
C CYS A 188 -14.97 13.61 2.90
N TYR A 189 -15.04 13.46 4.21
CA TYR A 189 -13.87 13.27 5.07
C TYR A 189 -14.12 12.09 6.02
N VAL A 190 -13.06 11.57 6.62
CA VAL A 190 -13.11 10.50 7.61
C VAL A 190 -12.59 11.03 8.96
N GLU A 191 -13.08 10.46 10.05
CA GLU A 191 -12.63 10.82 11.40
C GLU A 191 -11.44 9.95 11.85
N GLU A 192 -11.27 8.80 11.20
CA GLU A 192 -10.22 7.84 11.54
C GLU A 192 -9.66 7.18 10.26
N ARG A 193 -8.33 7.06 10.21
CA ARG A 193 -7.61 6.35 9.15
C ARG A 193 -6.49 5.51 9.77
N PHE A 194 -6.46 4.21 9.45
CA PHE A 194 -5.48 3.25 10.01
C PHE A 194 -5.42 3.28 11.55
N GLU A 195 -6.59 3.27 12.20
CA GLU A 195 -6.74 3.33 13.67
C GLU A 195 -6.17 4.61 14.32
N LYS A 196 -5.96 5.65 13.53
CA LYS A 196 -5.51 6.97 14.01
C LYS A 196 -6.58 8.01 13.69
N LYS A 197 -6.87 8.87 14.65
CA LYS A 197 -7.72 10.03 14.43
C LYS A 197 -7.08 10.95 13.41
N VAL A 198 -7.89 11.44 12.48
CA VAL A 198 -7.48 12.41 11.46
C VAL A 198 -8.44 13.60 11.48
N GLU A 199 -7.91 14.76 11.18
CA GLU A 199 -8.67 16.02 11.19
C GLU A 199 -9.31 16.26 9.82
N PRO A 200 -10.51 16.86 9.76
CA PRO A 200 -11.04 17.40 8.51
C PRO A 200 -10.09 18.44 7.92
N SER A 201 -10.13 18.60 6.60
CA SER A 201 -9.34 19.62 5.92
C SER A 201 -9.70 21.03 6.39
N ARG A 202 -8.70 21.87 6.64
CA ARG A 202 -8.90 23.31 6.89
C ARG A 202 -9.65 24.03 5.78
N PHE A 203 -9.63 23.51 4.56
CA PHE A 203 -10.36 24.08 3.44
C PHE A 203 -11.89 23.90 3.57
N LEU A 204 -12.35 22.93 4.39
CA LEU A 204 -13.78 22.80 4.68
C LEU A 204 -14.29 24.01 5.49
N ASP A 205 -13.52 24.47 6.47
CA ASP A 205 -13.89 25.64 7.28
C ASP A 205 -13.99 26.92 6.43
N GLU A 206 -13.20 26.99 5.35
CA GLU A 206 -13.23 28.12 4.42
C GLU A 206 -14.47 28.12 3.51
N VAL A 207 -15.11 26.96 3.31
CA VAL A 207 -16.27 26.81 2.40
C VAL A 207 -17.60 26.83 3.14
N ILE A 208 -17.61 26.42 4.42
CA ILE A 208 -18.84 26.29 5.23
C ILE A 208 -19.22 27.61 5.94
N GLN A 209 -18.35 28.64 5.86
CA GLN A 209 -18.69 29.99 6.33
C GLN A 209 -19.68 30.65 5.37
#